data_62ecd07c6ed276bf7a556051fa24e320
#
_entry.id   62ecd07c6ed276bf7a556051fa24e320
#
_cell.length_a   1.000
_cell.length_b   1.000
_cell.length_c   1.000
_cell.angle_alpha   90.00
_cell.angle_beta   90.00
_cell.angle_gamma   90.00
#
_symmetry.space_group_name_H-M   'P 1'
#
loop_
_entity.id
_entity.type
_entity.pdbx_description
1 polymer ?
#
loop_
_entity_poly.entity_id
_entity_poly.type
_entity_poly.pdbx_seq_one_letter_code
_entity_poly.pdbx_strand_id
1 'polypeptide(L)'
;WTPILIGFEEPELAAAQGKLAEGIFALPRLDGGYTNILIDVEHSAEDTGDTITSMLHLMPDDPSWQGRALKLGDLMENVWTGTNERGFRQFKSTYFTSTEVESAGTFACDTPYHSRAAQPLLLYWQRTGDEAIGELLTSWMRGWVEASASDERGKPAGVVPAAMGYPSGDPAGPGSNWWNPGCHITDDLFVFPRGLSGMLRALLLTHV
;
A
#
# COMPACT_ATOMS: atom_id res chain seq x y z
N TRP A 1 6.55 11.81 -13.98
CA TRP A 1 7.88 12.38 -14.25
C TRP A 1 9.03 11.43 -13.92
N THR A 2 8.98 10.67 -12.82
CA THR A 2 10.08 9.81 -12.35
C THR A 2 10.71 8.94 -13.44
N PRO A 3 9.96 8.20 -14.29
CA PRO A 3 10.57 7.42 -15.36
C PRO A 3 11.36 8.26 -16.36
N ILE A 4 10.91 9.48 -16.62
CA ILE A 4 11.62 10.42 -17.53
C ILE A 4 12.92 10.90 -16.88
N LEU A 5 12.89 11.25 -15.59
CA LEU A 5 14.08 11.70 -14.85
C LEU A 5 15.14 10.61 -14.77
N ILE A 6 14.74 9.35 -14.58
CA ILE A 6 15.67 8.21 -14.56
C ILE A 6 16.24 7.97 -15.96
N GLY A 7 15.41 8.06 -17.00
CA GLY A 7 15.82 7.72 -18.37
C GLY A 7 16.70 8.75 -19.05
N PHE A 8 16.64 10.02 -18.65
CA PHE A 8 17.38 11.12 -19.29
C PHE A 8 18.51 11.70 -18.43
N GLU A 9 18.67 11.22 -17.19
CA GLU A 9 19.73 11.65 -16.28
C GLU A 9 19.86 13.17 -16.15
N GLU A 10 18.72 13.88 -15.96
CA GLU A 10 18.64 15.32 -15.86
C GLU A 10 18.80 15.82 -14.41
N PRO A 11 20.02 16.23 -13.98
CA PRO A 11 20.29 16.55 -12.56
C PRO A 11 19.46 17.70 -12.01
N GLU A 12 19.19 18.72 -12.84
CA GLU A 12 18.40 19.88 -12.43
C GLU A 12 16.93 19.51 -12.17
N LEU A 13 16.37 18.64 -13.01
CA LEU A 13 15.01 18.13 -12.81
C LEU A 13 14.93 17.19 -11.61
N ALA A 14 15.93 16.34 -11.40
CA ALA A 14 16.00 15.50 -10.21
C ALA A 14 16.10 16.33 -8.92
N ALA A 15 16.90 17.40 -8.93
CA ALA A 15 16.98 18.34 -7.80
C ALA A 15 15.66 19.09 -7.57
N ALA A 16 14.96 19.49 -8.64
CA ALA A 16 13.65 20.11 -8.54
C ALA A 16 12.60 19.13 -7.96
N GLN A 17 12.61 17.87 -8.39
CA GLN A 17 11.77 16.81 -7.84
C GLN A 17 12.04 16.59 -6.34
N GLY A 18 13.32 16.60 -5.93
CA GLY A 18 13.70 16.50 -4.53
C GLY A 18 13.13 17.65 -3.68
N LYS A 19 13.22 18.88 -4.17
CA LYS A 19 12.63 20.05 -3.49
C LYS A 19 11.11 19.96 -3.38
N LEU A 20 10.44 19.48 -4.44
CA LEU A 20 9.00 19.26 -4.42
C LEU A 20 8.62 18.18 -3.39
N ALA A 21 9.35 17.08 -3.37
CA ALA A 21 9.15 16.00 -2.40
C ALA A 21 9.31 16.48 -0.95
N GLU A 22 10.36 17.22 -0.65
CA GLU A 22 10.54 17.84 0.68
C GLU A 22 9.43 18.84 1.01
N GLY A 23 8.94 19.59 0.01
CA GLY A 23 7.80 20.49 0.18
C GLY A 23 6.50 19.74 0.53
N ILE A 24 6.25 18.59 -0.08
CA ILE A 24 5.11 17.72 0.27
C ILE A 24 5.24 17.23 1.71
N PHE A 25 6.42 16.75 2.10
CA PHE A 25 6.68 16.24 3.45
C PHE A 25 6.67 17.34 4.54
N ALA A 26 6.73 18.61 4.15
CA ALA A 26 6.59 19.75 5.06
C ALA A 26 5.12 20.21 5.24
N LEU A 27 4.15 19.58 4.58
CA LEU A 27 2.74 19.96 4.71
C LEU A 27 2.23 19.70 6.13
N PRO A 28 1.43 20.63 6.72
CA PRO A 28 0.95 20.49 8.10
C PRO A 28 0.06 19.25 8.34
N ARG A 29 -0.52 18.67 7.28
CA ARG A 29 -1.33 17.46 7.37
C ARG A 29 -0.50 16.19 7.49
N LEU A 30 0.83 16.27 7.38
CA LEU A 30 1.73 15.14 7.48
C LEU A 30 2.57 15.25 8.75
N ASP A 31 2.53 14.20 9.56
CA ASP A 31 3.36 14.07 10.75
C ASP A 31 4.70 13.43 10.38
N GLY A 32 5.74 14.25 10.25
CA GLY A 32 7.04 13.78 9.78
C GLY A 32 6.99 13.18 8.37
N GLY A 33 6.05 13.63 7.54
CA GLY A 33 5.83 13.14 6.19
C GLY A 33 4.76 12.05 6.05
N TYR A 34 4.01 11.76 7.12
CA TYR A 34 2.91 10.77 7.12
C TYR A 34 1.62 11.44 7.56
N THR A 35 0.48 10.97 7.02
CA THR A 35 -0.80 11.61 7.30
C THR A 35 -1.12 11.62 8.80
N ASN A 36 -1.48 12.77 9.35
CA ASN A 36 -1.96 12.96 10.71
C ASN A 36 -3.47 13.34 10.75
N ILE A 37 -4.09 13.38 9.58
CA ILE A 37 -5.52 13.59 9.42
C ILE A 37 -6.10 12.29 8.91
N LEU A 38 -7.22 11.86 9.47
CA LEU A 38 -7.91 10.66 9.00
C LEU A 38 -8.32 10.83 7.54
N ILE A 39 -7.68 10.07 6.67
CA ILE A 39 -7.79 10.17 5.22
C ILE A 39 -7.75 8.78 4.61
N ASP A 40 -8.31 8.63 3.42
CA ASP A 40 -8.31 7.36 2.71
C ASP A 40 -6.93 6.96 2.17
N VAL A 41 -6.80 5.68 1.86
CA VAL A 41 -5.56 5.10 1.37
C VAL A 41 -5.10 5.68 0.04
N GLU A 42 -6.01 6.19 -0.81
CA GLU A 42 -5.65 6.81 -2.08
C GLU A 42 -4.83 8.07 -1.86
N HIS A 43 -5.37 9.01 -1.07
CA HIS A 43 -4.69 10.27 -0.77
C HIS A 43 -3.41 10.06 0.08
N SER A 44 -3.44 9.10 1.03
CA SER A 44 -2.22 8.73 1.75
C SER A 44 -1.14 8.17 0.83
N ALA A 45 -1.52 7.36 -0.16
CA ALA A 45 -0.59 6.82 -1.14
C ALA A 45 -0.02 7.93 -2.04
N GLU A 46 -0.85 8.90 -2.45
CA GLU A 46 -0.41 10.02 -3.29
C GLU A 46 0.58 10.92 -2.56
N ASP A 47 0.27 11.31 -1.34
CA ASP A 47 1.12 12.19 -0.56
C ASP A 47 2.43 11.50 -0.12
N THR A 48 2.34 10.28 0.39
CA THR A 48 3.47 9.60 1.03
C THR A 48 4.08 8.51 0.14
N GLY A 49 3.28 7.54 -0.27
CA GLY A 49 3.76 6.36 -0.99
C GLY A 49 4.42 6.69 -2.32
N ASP A 50 3.75 7.47 -3.17
CA ASP A 50 4.26 7.85 -4.49
C ASP A 50 5.49 8.75 -4.38
N THR A 51 5.50 9.67 -3.39
CA THR A 51 6.62 10.58 -3.16
C THR A 51 7.87 9.81 -2.74
N ILE A 52 7.77 8.92 -1.74
CA ILE A 52 8.91 8.10 -1.28
C ILE A 52 9.37 7.16 -2.41
N THR A 53 8.46 6.51 -3.12
CA THR A 53 8.79 5.63 -4.25
C THR A 53 9.60 6.37 -5.30
N SER A 54 9.16 7.57 -5.68
CA SER A 54 9.85 8.41 -6.64
C SER A 54 11.26 8.76 -6.19
N MET A 55 11.41 9.18 -4.93
CA MET A 55 12.70 9.57 -4.38
C MET A 55 13.64 8.38 -4.19
N LEU A 56 13.15 7.21 -3.79
CA LEU A 56 13.97 6.00 -3.75
C LEU A 56 14.50 5.60 -5.14
N HIS A 57 13.77 5.89 -6.21
CA HIS A 57 14.27 5.68 -7.57
C HIS A 57 15.37 6.67 -7.96
N LEU A 58 15.21 7.94 -7.59
CA LEU A 58 16.16 9.00 -7.95
C LEU A 58 17.39 9.05 -7.03
N MET A 59 17.21 8.72 -5.76
CA MET A 59 18.22 8.81 -4.70
C MET A 59 18.23 7.51 -3.87
N PRO A 60 18.58 6.37 -4.48
CA PRO A 60 18.45 5.05 -3.86
C PRO A 60 19.28 4.87 -2.58
N ASP A 61 20.42 5.55 -2.51
CA ASP A 61 21.37 5.43 -1.40
C ASP A 61 21.20 6.55 -0.35
N ASP A 62 20.21 7.42 -0.50
CA ASP A 62 19.95 8.48 0.46
C ASP A 62 19.29 7.91 1.72
N PRO A 63 19.98 8.01 2.89
CA PRO A 63 19.49 7.40 4.13
C PRO A 63 18.21 8.06 4.65
N SER A 64 17.92 9.30 4.28
CA SER A 64 16.68 9.98 4.66
C SER A 64 15.48 9.35 3.97
N TRP A 65 15.57 9.08 2.67
CA TRP A 65 14.48 8.44 1.93
C TRP A 65 14.31 6.96 2.30
N GLN A 66 15.41 6.26 2.56
CA GLN A 66 15.35 4.90 3.10
C GLN A 66 14.71 4.87 4.50
N GLY A 67 15.06 5.80 5.37
CA GLY A 67 14.46 5.94 6.70
C GLY A 67 12.96 6.24 6.65
N ARG A 68 12.50 7.02 5.67
CA ARG A 68 11.07 7.27 5.44
C ARG A 68 10.33 6.00 5.00
N ALA A 69 10.94 5.20 4.13
CA ALA A 69 10.35 3.90 3.76
C ALA A 69 10.26 2.96 4.97
N LEU A 70 11.31 2.87 5.78
CA LEU A 70 11.30 2.05 7.01
C LEU A 70 10.25 2.51 8.01
N LYS A 71 10.04 3.83 8.16
CA LYS A 71 8.94 4.33 9.00
C LYS A 71 7.57 3.92 8.47
N LEU A 72 7.40 3.88 7.16
CA LEU A 72 6.18 3.35 6.54
C LEU A 72 5.96 1.88 6.91
N GLY A 73 7.04 1.09 6.98
CA GLY A 73 7.02 -0.30 7.43
C GLY A 73 6.56 -0.42 8.89
N ASP A 74 7.10 0.41 9.75
CA ASP A 74 6.69 0.47 11.16
C ASP A 74 5.20 0.80 11.31
N LEU A 75 4.70 1.78 10.55
CA LEU A 75 3.27 2.11 10.53
C LEU A 75 2.41 0.96 10.00
N MET A 76 2.85 0.31 8.92
CA MET A 76 2.16 -0.86 8.38
C MET A 76 2.11 -1.99 9.40
N GLU A 77 3.20 -2.27 10.10
CA GLU A 77 3.28 -3.36 11.08
C GLU A 77 2.46 -3.08 12.33
N ASN A 78 2.59 -1.88 12.90
CA ASN A 78 2.12 -1.59 14.26
C ASN A 78 0.78 -0.84 14.30
N VAL A 79 0.39 -0.12 13.23
CA VAL A 79 -0.83 0.69 13.21
C VAL A 79 -1.84 0.17 12.19
N TRP A 80 -1.45 0.03 10.93
CA TRP A 80 -2.38 -0.13 9.82
C TRP A 80 -2.84 -1.55 9.59
N THR A 81 -2.03 -2.55 9.94
CA THR A 81 -2.37 -3.97 9.76
C THR A 81 -2.66 -4.67 11.08
N GLY A 82 -3.25 -5.83 10.98
CA GLY A 82 -3.51 -6.75 12.07
C GLY A 82 -3.70 -8.16 11.54
N THR A 83 -3.75 -9.14 12.43
CA THR A 83 -4.10 -10.51 12.07
C THR A 83 -5.62 -10.62 11.98
N ASN A 84 -6.12 -11.07 10.84
CA ASN A 84 -7.54 -11.34 10.65
C ASN A 84 -7.96 -12.69 11.27
N GLU A 85 -9.25 -12.99 11.29
CA GLU A 85 -9.81 -14.22 11.87
C GLU A 85 -9.35 -15.51 11.17
N ARG A 86 -8.79 -15.38 9.96
CA ARG A 86 -8.19 -16.49 9.20
C ARG A 86 -6.70 -16.68 9.48
N GLY A 87 -6.10 -15.84 10.34
CA GLY A 87 -4.69 -15.91 10.71
C GLY A 87 -3.72 -15.20 9.77
N PHE A 88 -4.21 -14.41 8.80
CA PHE A 88 -3.39 -13.66 7.88
C PHE A 88 -3.23 -12.21 8.30
N ARG A 89 -2.06 -11.63 8.04
CA ARG A 89 -1.87 -10.18 8.14
C ARG A 89 -2.69 -9.47 7.08
N GLN A 90 -3.35 -8.39 7.46
CA GLN A 90 -4.25 -7.65 6.60
C GLN A 90 -4.32 -6.19 7.01
N PHE A 91 -4.46 -5.25 6.06
CA PHE A 91 -4.85 -3.89 6.40
C PHE A 91 -6.23 -3.88 7.06
N LYS A 92 -6.33 -3.13 8.15
CA LYS A 92 -7.56 -3.05 8.95
C LYS A 92 -8.60 -2.13 8.34
N SER A 93 -8.16 -1.19 7.51
CA SER A 93 -9.01 -0.12 7.02
C SER A 93 -8.46 0.53 5.75
N THR A 94 -9.36 1.09 4.95
CA THR A 94 -9.02 2.04 3.88
C THR A 94 -8.87 3.49 4.38
N TYR A 95 -9.11 3.75 5.68
CA TYR A 95 -9.01 5.07 6.31
C TYR A 95 -8.09 5.02 7.51
N PHE A 96 -7.02 5.79 7.50
CA PHE A 96 -6.00 5.74 8.56
C PHE A 96 -5.18 7.04 8.68
N THR A 97 -4.47 7.13 9.80
CA THR A 97 -3.48 8.18 10.07
C THR A 97 -2.14 7.55 10.46
N SER A 98 -1.17 8.38 10.83
CA SER A 98 0.10 7.92 11.42
C SER A 98 -0.07 7.24 12.80
N THR A 99 -1.24 7.32 13.43
CA THR A 99 -1.47 6.81 14.79
C THR A 99 -2.70 5.93 14.95
N GLU A 100 -3.67 5.98 14.03
CA GLU A 100 -4.95 5.28 14.17
C GLU A 100 -5.52 4.83 12.83
N VAL A 101 -6.52 3.95 12.88
CA VAL A 101 -7.28 3.50 11.73
C VAL A 101 -8.78 3.57 12.03
N GLU A 102 -9.61 3.95 11.05
CA GLU A 102 -11.06 3.83 11.13
C GLU A 102 -11.47 2.45 10.60
N SER A 103 -11.77 1.53 11.51
CA SER A 103 -12.10 0.14 11.17
C SER A 103 -13.58 -0.20 11.28
N ALA A 104 -14.46 0.79 11.12
CA ALA A 104 -15.91 0.59 11.18
C ALA A 104 -16.56 0.62 9.79
N GLY A 105 -17.63 -0.14 9.64
CA GLY A 105 -18.51 -0.09 8.46
C GLY A 105 -17.79 -0.36 7.14
N THR A 106 -17.97 0.52 6.17
CA THR A 106 -17.42 0.39 4.81
C THR A 106 -15.92 0.63 4.72
N PHE A 107 -15.29 1.15 5.78
CA PHE A 107 -13.84 1.36 5.80
C PHE A 107 -13.05 0.11 6.21
N ALA A 108 -13.69 -0.82 6.91
CA ALA A 108 -13.06 -2.01 7.49
C ALA A 108 -12.69 -3.06 6.43
N CYS A 109 -11.78 -2.73 5.55
CA CYS A 109 -11.31 -3.68 4.54
C CYS A 109 -9.90 -3.35 4.02
N ASP A 110 -9.29 -4.37 3.45
CA ASP A 110 -8.08 -4.28 2.64
C ASP A 110 -8.47 -4.26 1.16
N THR A 111 -7.83 -3.40 0.38
CA THR A 111 -8.11 -3.21 -1.04
C THR A 111 -6.81 -3.21 -1.85
N PRO A 112 -6.86 -3.40 -3.18
CA PRO A 112 -5.69 -3.29 -4.04
C PRO A 112 -4.93 -1.95 -3.94
N TYR A 113 -5.57 -0.89 -3.46
CA TYR A 113 -4.92 0.40 -3.21
C TYR A 113 -3.80 0.37 -2.18
N HIS A 114 -3.92 -0.49 -1.17
CA HIS A 114 -2.87 -0.63 -0.17
C HIS A 114 -1.52 -1.04 -0.77
N SER A 115 -1.54 -1.72 -1.91
CA SER A 115 -0.31 -2.04 -2.63
C SER A 115 0.44 -0.80 -3.12
N ARG A 116 -0.27 0.29 -3.44
CA ARG A 116 0.33 1.57 -3.81
C ARG A 116 0.93 2.27 -2.58
N ALA A 117 0.24 2.24 -1.45
CA ALA A 117 0.75 2.78 -0.20
C ALA A 117 2.00 2.01 0.29
N ALA A 118 2.04 0.68 0.10
CA ALA A 118 3.17 -0.18 0.47
C ALA A 118 4.31 -0.21 -0.59
N GLN A 119 4.15 0.44 -1.74
CA GLN A 119 5.12 0.42 -2.84
C GLN A 119 6.55 0.84 -2.43
N PRO A 120 6.78 1.85 -1.57
CA PRO A 120 8.12 2.18 -1.10
C PRO A 120 8.83 1.03 -0.39
N LEU A 121 8.09 0.26 0.43
CA LEU A 121 8.63 -0.90 1.13
C LEU A 121 9.05 -2.01 0.18
N LEU A 122 8.21 -2.26 -0.83
CA LEU A 122 8.52 -3.24 -1.87
C LEU A 122 9.80 -2.87 -2.60
N LEU A 123 9.96 -1.60 -2.97
CA LEU A 123 11.15 -1.11 -3.64
C LEU A 123 12.38 -1.16 -2.74
N TYR A 124 12.25 -0.79 -1.47
CA TYR A 124 13.31 -0.88 -0.47
C TYR A 124 13.76 -2.33 -0.31
N TRP A 125 12.83 -3.25 -0.08
CA TRP A 125 13.13 -4.68 0.04
C TRP A 125 13.84 -5.25 -1.18
N GLN A 126 13.36 -4.93 -2.38
CA GLN A 126 14.00 -5.38 -3.62
C GLN A 126 15.48 -4.98 -3.74
N ARG A 127 15.86 -3.86 -3.15
CA ARG A 127 17.22 -3.32 -3.24
C ARG A 127 18.12 -3.79 -2.12
N THR A 128 17.57 -3.96 -0.94
CA THR A 128 18.35 -4.24 0.27
C THR A 128 18.34 -5.71 0.67
N GLY A 129 17.30 -6.45 0.30
CA GLY A 129 17.06 -7.80 0.79
C GLY A 129 16.67 -7.83 2.27
N ASP A 130 16.19 -6.73 2.85
CA ASP A 130 15.83 -6.63 4.28
C ASP A 130 14.81 -7.72 4.64
N GLU A 131 15.22 -8.66 5.49
CA GLU A 131 14.42 -9.83 5.84
C GLU A 131 13.13 -9.46 6.58
N ALA A 132 13.17 -8.46 7.46
CA ALA A 132 12.02 -8.05 8.24
C ALA A 132 10.93 -7.42 7.34
N ILE A 133 11.34 -6.56 6.41
CA ILE A 133 10.42 -5.98 5.42
C ILE A 133 9.90 -7.05 4.46
N GLY A 134 10.75 -7.99 4.04
CA GLY A 134 10.33 -9.12 3.21
C GLY A 134 9.27 -9.98 3.89
N GLU A 135 9.45 -10.29 5.18
CA GLU A 135 8.49 -11.05 5.97
C GLU A 135 7.16 -10.30 6.16
N LEU A 136 7.23 -8.99 6.45
CA LEU A 136 6.06 -8.13 6.57
C LEU A 136 5.21 -8.16 5.30
N LEU A 137 5.82 -7.94 4.14
CA LEU A 137 5.14 -7.94 2.84
C LEU A 137 4.61 -9.33 2.49
N THR A 138 5.39 -10.38 2.69
CA THR A 138 4.99 -11.76 2.40
C THR A 138 3.82 -12.20 3.29
N SER A 139 3.86 -11.88 4.58
CA SER A 139 2.78 -12.22 5.51
C SER A 139 1.45 -11.55 5.12
N TRP A 140 1.50 -10.33 4.63
CA TRP A 140 0.33 -9.63 4.08
C TRP A 140 -0.17 -10.29 2.78
N MET A 141 0.74 -10.54 1.82
CA MET A 141 0.37 -11.11 0.52
C MET A 141 -0.20 -12.52 0.59
N ARG A 142 0.14 -13.31 1.62
CA ARG A 142 -0.45 -14.66 1.81
C ARG A 142 -1.97 -14.60 1.94
N GLY A 143 -2.51 -13.59 2.62
CA GLY A 143 -3.97 -13.39 2.72
C GLY A 143 -4.61 -13.16 1.34
N TRP A 144 -3.97 -12.34 0.52
CA TRP A 144 -4.45 -12.07 -0.84
C TRP A 144 -4.35 -13.28 -1.77
N VAL A 145 -3.30 -14.10 -1.64
CA VAL A 145 -3.17 -15.38 -2.38
C VAL A 145 -4.29 -16.33 -2.01
N GLU A 146 -4.55 -16.50 -0.72
CA GLU A 146 -5.62 -17.36 -0.21
C GLU A 146 -7.00 -16.88 -0.69
N ALA A 147 -7.28 -15.58 -0.54
CA ALA A 147 -8.53 -14.99 -1.02
C ALA A 147 -8.68 -15.12 -2.54
N SER A 148 -7.61 -15.06 -3.30
CA SER A 148 -7.65 -15.26 -4.76
C SER A 148 -7.91 -16.72 -5.12
N ALA A 149 -7.33 -17.66 -4.39
CA ALA A 149 -7.50 -19.10 -4.62
C ALA A 149 -8.91 -19.62 -4.23
N SER A 150 -9.56 -18.97 -3.25
CA SER A 150 -10.88 -19.40 -2.77
C SER A 150 -11.98 -19.20 -3.82
N ASP A 151 -13.07 -19.99 -3.69
CA ASP A 151 -14.31 -19.86 -4.47
C ASP A 151 -15.48 -19.35 -3.63
N GLU A 152 -15.19 -18.76 -2.49
CA GLU A 152 -16.18 -18.24 -1.55
C GLU A 152 -17.02 -17.12 -2.17
N ARG A 153 -18.26 -16.99 -1.70
CA ARG A 153 -19.24 -15.98 -2.14
C ARG A 153 -19.50 -15.97 -3.65
N GLY A 154 -19.31 -17.11 -4.30
CA GLY A 154 -19.49 -17.26 -5.74
C GLY A 154 -18.35 -16.65 -6.59
N LYS A 155 -17.24 -16.33 -5.98
CA LYS A 155 -16.03 -15.91 -6.68
C LYS A 155 -15.40 -17.12 -7.40
N PRO A 156 -15.04 -17.01 -8.68
CA PRO A 156 -14.26 -18.07 -9.32
C PRO A 156 -12.87 -18.17 -8.67
N ALA A 157 -12.41 -19.40 -8.43
CA ALA A 157 -11.04 -19.66 -7.99
C ALA A 157 -10.03 -19.06 -8.98
N GLY A 158 -8.96 -18.47 -8.48
CA GLY A 158 -7.94 -17.80 -9.28
C GLY A 158 -8.25 -16.34 -9.64
N VAL A 159 -9.40 -15.80 -9.24
CA VAL A 159 -9.76 -14.39 -9.45
C VAL A 159 -9.50 -13.61 -8.17
N VAL A 160 -8.78 -12.49 -8.30
CA VAL A 160 -8.52 -11.57 -7.18
C VAL A 160 -9.82 -10.86 -6.79
N PRO A 161 -10.24 -10.89 -5.52
CA PRO A 161 -11.42 -10.17 -5.09
C PRO A 161 -11.19 -8.66 -5.10
N ALA A 162 -12.25 -7.87 -5.13
CA ALA A 162 -12.17 -6.41 -5.08
C ALA A 162 -11.64 -5.90 -3.74
N ALA A 163 -11.89 -6.62 -2.66
CA ALA A 163 -11.40 -6.32 -1.32
C ALA A 163 -11.43 -7.56 -0.42
N MET A 164 -10.84 -7.43 0.76
CA MET A 164 -10.99 -8.39 1.87
C MET A 164 -11.49 -7.64 3.11
N GLY A 165 -12.58 -8.11 3.70
CA GLY A 165 -13.15 -7.52 4.92
C GLY A 165 -12.26 -7.74 6.14
N TYR A 166 -12.22 -6.76 7.03
CA TYR A 166 -11.56 -6.89 8.32
C TYR A 166 -12.61 -6.81 9.44
N PRO A 167 -12.53 -7.64 10.48
CA PRO A 167 -11.48 -8.63 10.76
C PRO A 167 -11.69 -10.01 10.12
N SER A 168 -12.80 -10.29 9.41
CA SER A 168 -13.15 -11.64 8.95
C SER A 168 -12.15 -12.24 7.94
N GLY A 169 -11.51 -11.42 7.11
CA GLY A 169 -10.69 -11.89 5.99
C GLY A 169 -11.50 -12.37 4.80
N ASP A 170 -12.82 -12.11 4.77
CA ASP A 170 -13.69 -12.54 3.69
C ASP A 170 -13.41 -11.78 2.39
N PRO A 171 -13.42 -12.44 1.22
CA PRO A 171 -13.44 -11.74 -0.06
C PRO A 171 -14.62 -10.77 -0.15
N ALA A 172 -14.40 -9.58 -0.72
CA ALA A 172 -15.39 -8.54 -0.92
C ALA A 172 -15.77 -7.71 0.32
N GLY A 173 -14.97 -7.75 1.37
CA GLY A 173 -15.15 -6.87 2.54
C GLY A 173 -16.54 -6.96 3.16
N PRO A 174 -17.09 -5.86 3.67
CA PRO A 174 -18.42 -5.84 4.31
C PRO A 174 -19.59 -5.97 3.31
N GLY A 175 -19.35 -5.91 2.01
CA GLY A 175 -20.38 -6.07 0.98
C GLY A 175 -20.82 -7.53 0.78
N SER A 176 -21.89 -7.73 -0.01
CA SER A 176 -22.45 -9.05 -0.27
C SER A 176 -21.79 -9.80 -1.42
N ASN A 177 -21.13 -9.10 -2.31
CA ASN A 177 -20.57 -9.62 -3.55
C ASN A 177 -19.06 -9.42 -3.60
N TRP A 178 -18.33 -10.41 -4.03
CA TRP A 178 -16.87 -10.37 -4.14
C TRP A 178 -16.33 -9.31 -5.12
N TRP A 179 -17.14 -8.88 -6.09
CA TRP A 179 -16.79 -7.85 -7.09
C TRP A 179 -17.25 -6.45 -6.71
N ASN A 180 -18.12 -6.32 -5.73
CA ASN A 180 -18.62 -5.05 -5.21
C ASN A 180 -18.65 -5.10 -3.68
N PRO A 181 -17.55 -4.80 -3.04
CA PRO A 181 -17.42 -4.96 -1.58
C PRO A 181 -18.21 -3.95 -0.76
N GLY A 182 -18.72 -2.87 -1.36
CA GLY A 182 -19.31 -1.76 -0.62
C GLY A 182 -18.30 -1.04 0.28
N CYS A 183 -17.01 -1.24 0.03
CA CYS A 183 -15.94 -0.52 0.70
C CYS A 183 -15.71 0.83 0.05
N HIS A 184 -15.21 1.78 0.84
CA HIS A 184 -14.72 3.03 0.31
C HIS A 184 -13.53 2.78 -0.64
N ILE A 185 -13.51 3.46 -1.78
CA ILE A 185 -12.42 3.40 -2.78
C ILE A 185 -12.23 2.02 -3.46
N THR A 186 -13.30 1.36 -3.83
CA THR A 186 -13.21 0.09 -4.57
C THR A 186 -13.98 0.08 -5.87
N ASP A 187 -14.85 1.03 -6.08
CA ASP A 187 -15.82 1.09 -7.16
C ASP A 187 -15.31 1.86 -8.39
N ASP A 188 -14.15 2.45 -8.32
CA ASP A 188 -13.57 3.15 -9.45
C ASP A 188 -12.69 2.24 -10.30
N LEU A 189 -13.21 1.86 -11.47
CA LEU A 189 -12.51 1.06 -12.46
C LEU A 189 -11.16 1.66 -12.93
N PHE A 190 -10.97 2.97 -12.80
CA PHE A 190 -9.70 3.62 -13.13
C PHE A 190 -8.59 3.34 -12.14
N VAL A 191 -8.96 2.98 -10.95
CA VAL A 191 -8.05 2.75 -9.84
C VAL A 191 -7.59 1.31 -9.78
N PHE A 192 -8.48 0.40 -10.11
CA PHE A 192 -8.24 -1.03 -10.07
C PHE A 192 -6.96 -1.45 -10.84
N PRO A 193 -6.67 -0.94 -12.05
CA PRO A 193 -5.44 -1.30 -12.76
C PRO A 193 -4.15 -0.87 -12.05
N ARG A 194 -4.13 0.27 -11.37
CA ARG A 194 -2.93 0.77 -10.66
C ARG A 194 -2.66 -0.01 -9.39
N GLY A 195 -3.68 -0.19 -8.56
CA GLY A 195 -3.58 -0.99 -7.35
C GLY A 195 -3.26 -2.45 -7.66
N LEU A 196 -3.94 -3.02 -8.64
CA LEU A 196 -3.72 -4.40 -9.06
C LEU A 196 -2.31 -4.63 -9.59
N SER A 197 -1.73 -3.72 -10.36
CA SER A 197 -0.36 -3.87 -10.87
C SER A 197 0.68 -3.87 -9.75
N GLY A 198 0.51 -3.02 -8.75
CA GLY A 198 1.36 -3.00 -7.56
C GLY A 198 1.26 -4.29 -6.76
N MET A 199 0.05 -4.77 -6.54
CA MET A 199 -0.20 -6.02 -5.82
C MET A 199 0.32 -7.24 -6.58
N LEU A 200 0.08 -7.36 -7.88
CA LEU A 200 0.62 -8.44 -8.70
C LEU A 200 2.13 -8.45 -8.68
N ARG A 201 2.77 -7.28 -8.72
CA ARG A 201 4.22 -7.17 -8.57
C ARG A 201 4.68 -7.66 -7.19
N ALA A 202 3.97 -7.28 -6.12
CA ALA A 202 4.26 -7.77 -4.78
C ALA A 202 4.13 -9.29 -4.70
N LEU A 203 3.04 -9.87 -5.23
CA LEU A 203 2.84 -11.31 -5.29
C LEU A 203 3.96 -12.04 -6.03
N LEU A 204 4.36 -11.54 -7.20
CA LEU A 204 5.46 -12.12 -7.96
C LEU A 204 6.79 -12.11 -7.20
N LEU A 205 7.08 -11.03 -6.48
CA LEU A 205 8.33 -10.89 -5.74
C LEU A 205 8.38 -11.68 -4.44
N THR A 206 7.23 -11.94 -3.83
CA THR A 206 7.14 -12.76 -2.61
C THR A 206 7.08 -14.26 -2.88
N HIS A 207 6.87 -14.68 -4.14
CA HIS A 207 6.77 -16.09 -4.55
C HIS A 207 7.94 -16.59 -5.40
N VAL A 208 8.94 -15.76 -5.60
CA VAL A 208 10.21 -16.12 -6.21
C VAL A 208 11.26 -16.31 -5.13
#